data_c3e40cf87104026552a31a67a7f1f59a
#
_entry.id   c3e40cf87104026552a31a67a7f1f59a
#
_cell.length_a   1.000
_cell.length_b   1.000
_cell.length_c   1.000
_cell.angle_alpha   90.00
_cell.angle_beta   90.00
_cell.angle_gamma   90.00
#
_symmetry.space_group_name_H-M   'P 1'
#
loop_
_entity.id
_entity.type
_entity.pdbx_description
1 polymer ?
#
loop_
_entity_poly.entity_id
_entity_poly.type
_entity_poly.pdbx_seq_one_letter_code
_entity_poly.pdbx_strand_id
1 'polypeptide(L)'
;MKNKLLEKQKFVILIISFIILLLVSFVISVCVGSQKILLSELINIFSIKKSDDINNKISILKNIIFQIRLPRSLLVMFTGFVLAGAGCVFQGFFRNPLSEPGIMGITSGATLGAVF
;
A
#
# COMPACT_ATOMS: atom_id res chain seq x y z
N MET A 1 4.31 31.12 -22.29
CA MET A 1 5.28 30.20 -21.66
C MET A 1 5.08 30.03 -20.17
N LYS A 2 4.80 31.10 -19.43
CA LYS A 2 4.64 31.08 -17.95
C LYS A 2 3.51 30.15 -17.45
N ASN A 3 2.36 30.08 -18.12
CA ASN A 3 1.24 29.22 -17.72
C ASN A 3 1.56 27.71 -17.84
N LYS A 4 2.30 27.28 -18.86
CA LYS A 4 2.71 25.87 -19.01
C LYS A 4 3.69 25.42 -17.92
N LEU A 5 4.52 26.31 -17.41
CA LEU A 5 5.43 26.02 -16.28
C LEU A 5 4.65 25.88 -14.98
N LEU A 6 3.64 26.73 -14.76
CA LEU A 6 2.77 26.66 -13.59
C LEU A 6 1.91 25.38 -13.56
N GLU A 7 1.42 24.93 -14.70
CA GLU A 7 0.68 23.66 -14.81
C GLU A 7 1.59 22.45 -14.54
N LYS A 8 2.82 22.43 -15.07
CA LYS A 8 3.79 21.39 -14.76
C LYS A 8 4.13 21.33 -13.26
N GLN A 9 4.33 22.50 -12.65
CA GLN A 9 4.61 22.56 -11.20
C GLN A 9 3.43 22.03 -10.37
N LYS A 10 2.20 22.38 -10.70
CA LYS A 10 1.00 21.86 -10.04
C LYS A 10 0.89 20.34 -10.19
N PHE A 11 1.18 19.81 -11.37
CA PHE A 11 1.16 18.38 -11.63
C PHE A 11 2.21 17.62 -10.82
N VAL A 12 3.43 18.16 -10.73
CA VAL A 12 4.51 17.57 -9.92
C VAL A 12 4.15 17.60 -8.42
N ILE A 13 3.63 18.72 -7.93
CA ILE A 13 3.19 18.84 -6.53
C ILE A 13 2.09 17.82 -6.21
N LEU A 14 1.15 17.62 -7.13
CA LEU A 14 0.06 16.67 -6.98
C LEU A 14 0.61 15.23 -6.89
N ILE A 15 1.54 14.85 -7.76
CA ILE A 15 2.19 13.52 -7.72
C ILE A 15 2.94 13.33 -6.38
N ILE A 16 3.72 14.32 -5.97
CA ILE A 16 4.46 14.26 -4.70
C ILE A 16 3.49 14.10 -3.52
N SER A 17 2.38 14.83 -3.52
CA SER A 17 1.34 14.72 -2.49
C SER A 17 0.75 13.31 -2.42
N PHE A 18 0.45 12.68 -3.57
CA PHE A 18 -0.03 11.29 -3.60
C PHE A 18 1.01 10.29 -3.11
N ILE A 19 2.28 10.47 -3.46
CA ILE A 19 3.36 9.60 -2.98
C ILE A 19 3.51 9.71 -1.46
N ILE A 20 3.47 10.93 -0.91
CA ILE A 20 3.54 11.16 0.53
C ILE A 20 2.34 10.50 1.24
N LEU A 21 1.13 10.67 0.70
CA LEU A 21 -0.08 10.08 1.25
C LEU A 21 -0.02 8.55 1.23
N LEU A 22 0.51 7.95 0.17
CA LEU A 22 0.73 6.51 0.06
C LEU A 22 1.72 6.01 1.10
N LEU A 23 2.85 6.70 1.29
CA LEU A 23 3.86 6.34 2.28
C LEU A 23 3.30 6.44 3.71
N VAL A 24 2.57 7.51 4.02
CA VAL A 24 1.92 7.69 5.32
C VAL A 24 0.89 6.58 5.56
N SER A 25 0.05 6.28 4.58
CA SER A 25 -0.93 5.18 4.67
C SER A 25 -0.26 3.82 4.88
N PHE A 26 0.85 3.57 4.19
CA PHE A 26 1.64 2.34 4.37
C PHE A 26 2.18 2.21 5.79
N VAL A 27 2.78 3.28 6.32
CA VAL A 27 3.30 3.30 7.70
C VAL A 27 2.16 3.06 8.70
N ILE A 28 1.03 3.74 8.53
CA ILE A 28 -0.15 3.54 9.39
C ILE A 28 -0.62 2.08 9.31
N SER A 29 -0.68 1.48 8.13
CA SER A 29 -1.09 0.09 7.93
C SER A 29 -0.21 -0.90 8.68
N VAL A 30 1.09 -0.64 8.75
CA VAL A 30 2.04 -1.49 9.51
C VAL A 30 1.92 -1.26 11.02
N CYS A 31 1.70 0.00 11.45
CA CYS A 31 1.59 0.36 12.87
C CYS A 31 0.26 -0.08 13.49
N VAL A 32 -0.85 0.13 12.77
CA VAL A 32 -2.20 -0.14 13.27
C VAL A 32 -2.59 -1.58 12.98
N GLY A 33 -2.75 -2.38 14.02
CA GLY A 33 -3.17 -3.76 13.92
C GLY A 33 -3.74 -4.25 15.25
N SER A 34 -4.04 -5.53 15.35
CA SER A 34 -4.63 -6.20 16.53
C SER A 34 -3.78 -6.01 17.81
N GLN A 35 -2.49 -5.79 17.66
CA GLN A 35 -1.58 -5.33 18.71
C GLN A 35 -1.18 -3.88 18.39
N LYS A 36 -1.44 -2.94 19.32
CA LYS A 36 -0.99 -1.55 19.19
C LYS A 36 0.52 -1.49 19.38
N ILE A 37 1.25 -1.36 18.30
CA ILE A 37 2.70 -1.18 18.34
C ILE A 37 2.96 0.33 18.30
N LEU A 38 3.58 0.86 19.34
CA LEU A 38 4.00 2.27 19.35
C LEU A 38 5.09 2.50 18.29
N LEU A 39 5.04 3.66 17.63
CA LEU A 39 6.07 4.10 16.67
C LEU A 39 7.50 4.02 17.26
N SER A 40 7.64 4.27 18.56
CA SER A 40 8.90 4.13 19.28
C SER A 40 9.40 2.68 19.34
N GLU A 41 8.51 1.70 19.42
CA GLU A 41 8.86 0.27 19.38
C GLU A 41 9.31 -0.14 17.98
N LEU A 42 8.70 0.38 16.93
CA LEU A 42 9.15 0.16 15.55
C LEU A 42 10.57 0.70 15.32
N ILE A 43 10.84 1.92 15.75
CA ILE A 43 12.18 2.52 15.64
C ILE A 43 13.20 1.69 16.43
N ASN A 44 12.82 1.20 17.61
CA ASN A 44 13.68 0.34 18.42
C ASN A 44 13.92 -1.02 17.76
N ILE A 45 12.91 -1.65 17.14
CA ILE A 45 13.06 -2.92 16.41
C ILE A 45 14.03 -2.78 15.22
N PHE A 46 14.00 -1.63 14.55
CA PHE A 46 14.94 -1.32 13.45
C PHE A 46 16.32 -0.89 13.93
N SER A 47 16.43 -0.30 15.13
CA SER A 47 17.67 0.27 15.67
C SER A 47 18.45 -0.71 16.55
N ILE A 48 17.84 -1.74 17.13
CA ILE A 48 18.50 -2.67 18.04
C ILE A 48 19.22 -3.78 17.27
N LYS A 49 20.48 -3.53 17.04
CA LYS A 49 21.52 -4.51 16.83
C LYS A 49 21.70 -5.28 18.14
N LYS A 50 21.35 -6.59 18.15
CA LYS A 50 21.75 -7.58 19.16
C LYS A 50 21.83 -7.09 20.63
N SER A 51 20.83 -7.38 21.40
CA SER A 51 20.95 -7.57 22.85
C SER A 51 20.06 -8.75 23.24
N ASP A 52 20.67 -9.77 23.77
CA ASP A 52 20.13 -11.14 23.86
C ASP A 52 19.16 -11.41 25.02
N ASP A 53 18.74 -10.44 25.82
CA ASP A 53 18.10 -10.77 27.12
C ASP A 53 16.78 -10.09 27.50
N ILE A 54 16.13 -9.30 26.65
CA ILE A 54 14.80 -8.72 26.99
C ILE A 54 13.68 -9.22 26.03
N ASN A 55 13.68 -10.45 25.56
CA ASN A 55 13.51 -10.68 24.14
C ASN A 55 12.38 -11.58 23.69
N ASN A 56 11.58 -12.17 24.54
CA ASN A 56 10.43 -12.94 24.04
C ASN A 56 9.34 -12.02 23.44
N LYS A 57 9.13 -10.84 24.02
CA LYS A 57 8.11 -9.89 23.53
C LYS A 57 8.54 -9.18 22.24
N ILE A 58 9.82 -8.76 22.17
CA ILE A 58 10.38 -8.07 20.99
C ILE A 58 10.54 -9.04 19.81
N SER A 59 10.93 -10.29 20.05
CA SER A 59 11.03 -11.30 19.01
C SER A 59 9.65 -11.66 18.43
N ILE A 60 8.62 -11.77 19.26
CA ILE A 60 7.25 -12.00 18.83
C ILE A 60 6.75 -10.82 17.99
N LEU A 61 6.96 -9.58 18.44
CA LEU A 61 6.58 -8.38 17.70
C LEU A 61 7.30 -8.28 16.37
N LYS A 62 8.59 -8.58 16.32
CA LYS A 62 9.37 -8.63 15.09
C LYS A 62 8.81 -9.66 14.10
N ASN A 63 8.50 -10.85 14.57
CA ASN A 63 7.90 -11.88 13.73
C ASN A 63 6.53 -11.45 13.18
N ILE A 64 5.68 -10.84 14.02
CA ILE A 64 4.38 -10.32 13.58
C ILE A 64 4.54 -9.25 12.50
N ILE A 65 5.49 -8.34 12.66
CA ILE A 65 5.73 -7.27 11.68
C ILE A 65 6.25 -7.86 10.37
N PHE A 66 7.29 -8.66 10.42
CA PHE A 66 7.98 -9.14 9.21
C PHE A 66 7.28 -10.29 8.50
N GLN A 67 6.61 -11.18 9.24
CA GLN A 67 5.98 -12.36 8.64
C GLN A 67 4.49 -12.18 8.33
N ILE A 68 3.81 -11.24 9.01
CA ILE A 68 2.37 -11.07 8.85
C ILE A 68 2.02 -9.70 8.28
N ARG A 69 2.45 -8.61 8.93
CA ARG A 69 1.99 -7.26 8.58
C ARG A 69 2.62 -6.73 7.31
N LEU A 70 3.92 -6.86 7.19
CA LEU A 70 4.67 -6.34 6.07
C LEU A 70 4.29 -7.04 4.75
N PRO A 71 4.26 -8.38 4.65
CA PRO A 71 3.81 -9.06 3.44
C PRO A 71 2.37 -8.70 3.07
N ARG A 72 1.47 -8.65 4.06
CA ARG A 72 0.08 -8.28 3.83
C ARG A 72 -0.06 -6.86 3.29
N SER A 73 0.64 -5.89 3.87
CA SER A 73 0.60 -4.49 3.41
C SER A 73 1.18 -4.33 2.01
N LEU A 74 2.25 -5.06 1.69
CA LEU A 74 2.82 -5.09 0.34
C LEU A 74 1.85 -5.70 -0.68
N LEU A 75 1.20 -6.82 -0.34
CA LEU A 75 0.21 -7.44 -1.21
C LEU A 75 -0.96 -6.50 -1.50
N VAL A 76 -1.50 -5.83 -0.48
CA VAL A 76 -2.59 -4.84 -0.66
C VAL A 76 -2.15 -3.68 -1.54
N MET A 77 -0.93 -3.19 -1.35
CA MET A 77 -0.38 -2.12 -2.19
C MET A 77 -0.22 -2.58 -3.65
N PHE A 78 0.24 -3.79 -3.86
CA PHE A 78 0.43 -4.37 -5.20
C PHE A 78 -0.91 -4.62 -5.91
N THR A 79 -1.89 -5.15 -5.20
CA THR A 79 -3.25 -5.35 -5.76
C THR A 79 -3.91 -4.02 -6.12
N GLY A 80 -3.77 -2.99 -5.28
CA GLY A 80 -4.26 -1.64 -5.59
C GLY A 80 -3.59 -1.05 -6.84
N PHE A 81 -2.29 -1.24 -6.99
CA PHE A 81 -1.54 -0.78 -8.17
C PHE A 81 -2.02 -1.48 -9.46
N VAL A 82 -2.17 -2.81 -9.41
CA VAL A 82 -2.66 -3.59 -10.55
C VAL A 82 -4.09 -3.19 -10.92
N LEU A 83 -4.95 -3.01 -9.93
CA LEU A 83 -6.34 -2.61 -10.14
C LEU A 83 -6.44 -1.21 -10.75
N ALA A 84 -5.64 -0.26 -10.29
CA ALA A 84 -5.58 1.09 -10.86
C ALA A 84 -5.09 1.06 -12.31
N GLY A 85 -4.05 0.27 -12.61
CA GLY A 85 -3.56 0.07 -13.97
C GLY A 85 -4.61 -0.53 -14.89
N ALA A 86 -5.28 -1.59 -14.45
CA ALA A 86 -6.38 -2.19 -15.18
C ALA A 86 -7.50 -1.17 -15.45
N GLY A 87 -7.90 -0.40 -14.43
CA GLY A 87 -8.91 0.66 -14.59
C GLY A 87 -8.52 1.67 -15.69
N CYS A 88 -7.29 2.15 -15.68
CA CYS A 88 -6.80 3.08 -16.71
C CYS A 88 -6.88 2.47 -18.13
N VAL A 89 -6.48 1.20 -18.30
CA VAL A 89 -6.56 0.51 -19.58
C VAL A 89 -8.00 0.38 -20.06
N PHE A 90 -8.93 -0.02 -19.17
CA PHE A 90 -10.34 -0.15 -19.50
C PHE A 90 -10.97 1.18 -19.93
N GLN A 91 -10.71 2.24 -19.16
CA GLN A 91 -11.21 3.59 -19.50
C GLN A 91 -10.68 4.07 -20.84
N GLY A 92 -9.41 3.81 -21.15
CA GLY A 92 -8.80 4.14 -22.44
C GLY A 92 -9.38 3.32 -23.60
N PHE A 93 -9.56 2.02 -23.41
CA PHE A 93 -10.09 1.11 -24.44
C PHE A 93 -11.54 1.43 -24.81
N PHE A 94 -12.40 1.60 -23.79
CA PHE A 94 -13.82 1.89 -24.00
C PHE A 94 -14.09 3.38 -24.25
N ARG A 95 -13.10 4.24 -24.12
CA ARG A 95 -13.25 5.71 -24.20
C ARG A 95 -14.39 6.23 -23.30
N ASN A 96 -14.59 5.58 -22.18
CA ASN A 96 -15.64 5.88 -21.22
C ASN A 96 -15.03 5.94 -19.82
N PRO A 97 -15.08 7.09 -19.12
CA PRO A 97 -14.52 7.25 -17.78
C PRO A 97 -15.28 6.43 -16.70
N LEU A 98 -16.47 5.93 -17.02
CA LEU A 98 -17.26 5.06 -16.13
C LEU A 98 -16.97 3.57 -16.35
N SER A 99 -16.05 3.24 -17.25
CA SER A 99 -15.70 1.85 -17.52
C SER A 99 -14.85 1.27 -16.39
N GLU A 100 -15.34 0.19 -15.80
CA GLU A 100 -14.77 -0.48 -14.64
C GLU A 100 -14.50 -1.96 -14.96
N PRO A 101 -13.34 -2.51 -14.56
CA PRO A 101 -13.02 -3.94 -14.78
C PRO A 101 -14.06 -4.89 -14.18
N GLY A 102 -14.72 -4.49 -13.10
CA GLY A 102 -15.75 -5.28 -12.41
C GLY A 102 -16.96 -5.62 -13.28
N ILE A 103 -17.35 -4.72 -14.19
CA ILE A 103 -18.54 -4.90 -15.07
C ILE A 103 -18.34 -6.05 -16.07
N MET A 104 -17.08 -6.37 -16.43
CA MET A 104 -16.74 -7.43 -17.37
C MET A 104 -16.71 -8.83 -16.76
N GLY A 105 -17.16 -9.01 -15.51
CA GLY A 105 -17.17 -10.31 -14.85
C GLY A 105 -15.81 -10.76 -14.30
N ILE A 106 -14.80 -9.90 -14.32
CA ILE A 106 -13.46 -10.20 -13.77
C ILE A 106 -13.56 -10.50 -12.29
N THR A 107 -14.38 -9.75 -11.56
CA THR A 107 -14.63 -9.98 -10.12
C THR A 107 -15.25 -11.34 -9.85
N SER A 108 -16.20 -11.76 -10.68
CA SER A 108 -16.85 -13.07 -10.58
C SER A 108 -15.86 -14.20 -10.88
N GLY A 109 -15.01 -14.02 -11.89
CA GLY A 109 -13.95 -14.97 -12.23
C GLY A 109 -12.89 -15.09 -11.13
N ALA A 110 -12.48 -13.97 -10.54
CA ALA A 110 -11.53 -13.94 -9.44
C ALA A 110 -12.10 -14.62 -8.18
N THR A 111 -13.39 -14.41 -7.87
CA THR A 111 -14.08 -15.09 -6.75
C THR A 111 -14.13 -16.58 -6.95
N LEU A 112 -14.43 -17.01 -8.17
CA LEU A 112 -14.50 -18.42 -8.52
C LEU A 112 -13.10 -19.08 -8.43
N GLY A 113 -12.06 -18.40 -8.91
CA GLY A 113 -10.67 -18.85 -8.78
C GLY A 113 -10.11 -18.85 -7.35
N ALA A 114 -10.69 -18.08 -6.44
CA ALA A 114 -10.31 -18.07 -5.03
C ALA A 114 -10.94 -19.22 -4.22
N VAL A 115 -11.97 -19.87 -4.74
CA VAL A 115 -12.68 -21.00 -4.10
C VAL A 115 -12.03 -22.33 -4.48
N PHE A 116 -11.36 -22.40 -5.62
CA PHE A 116 -10.61 -23.59 -6.09
C PHE A 116 -9.13 -23.50 -5.73
#